data_97bfcec57eb6815cef7cf35584fc1bb3
#
_entry.id   97bfcec57eb6815cef7cf35584fc1bb3
#
_cell.length_a   1.000
_cell.length_b   1.000
_cell.length_c   1.000
_cell.angle_alpha   90.00
_cell.angle_beta   90.00
_cell.angle_gamma   90.00
#
_symmetry.space_group_name_H-M   'P 1'
#
loop_
_entity.id
_entity.type
_entity.pdbx_description
1 polymer ?
#
loop_
_entity_poly.entity_id
_entity_poly.type
_entity_poly.pdbx_seq_one_letter_code
_entity_poly.pdbx_strand_id
1 'polypeptide(L)'
;MSASHNLSLFFESLDLSKERLELLLEAFYPMLKAAFCISLPLAIISFILGLFIAVFVALIKIAPPKHFVHKALLAGVNFYVSLIRGTPLLVQIVVVFYGLPALGVYMDPIPAGIIAFSFNVGAYASETLRASFLSVPKDQWDSSLSLGLNYLQTFWHVIFFQALKVATPSLSNTFISLFKETSLASVVTIAEVFRIAQQKANASYDFLPIYLEAALIYWLFCLVLEAVQKRVEKILN
;
A
#
# COMPACT_ATOMS: atom_id res chain seq x y z
N MET A 1 28.87 30.86 12.80
CA MET A 1 28.88 30.17 14.12
C MET A 1 27.72 29.18 14.32
N SER A 2 26.58 29.33 13.64
CA SER A 2 25.41 28.43 13.85
C SER A 2 25.54 27.04 13.21
N ALA A 3 26.10 26.91 12.00
CA ALA A 3 26.15 25.63 11.28
C ALA A 3 27.16 24.62 11.89
N SER A 4 28.30 25.07 12.38
CA SER A 4 29.29 24.21 13.03
C SER A 4 28.81 23.69 14.39
N HIS A 5 28.07 24.53 15.13
CA HIS A 5 27.46 24.12 16.40
C HIS A 5 26.33 23.08 16.17
N ASN A 6 25.51 23.27 15.14
CA ASN A 6 24.48 22.29 14.80
C ASN A 6 25.06 20.96 14.31
N LEU A 7 26.23 21.00 13.62
CA LEU A 7 26.92 19.79 13.19
C LEU A 7 27.54 19.03 14.37
N SER A 8 28.12 19.73 15.36
CA SER A 8 28.64 19.09 16.58
C SER A 8 27.55 18.44 17.41
N LEU A 9 26.40 19.11 17.57
CA LEU A 9 25.23 18.54 18.24
C LEU A 9 24.66 17.30 17.51
N PHE A 10 24.70 17.31 16.17
CA PHE A 10 24.33 16.16 15.38
C PHE A 10 25.29 14.97 15.60
N PHE A 11 26.61 15.20 15.59
CA PHE A 11 27.58 14.13 15.87
C PHE A 11 27.56 13.69 17.34
N GLU A 12 27.32 14.57 18.30
CA GLU A 12 27.07 14.21 19.71
C GLU A 12 25.81 13.35 19.86
N SER A 13 24.75 13.64 19.11
CA SER A 13 23.54 12.83 19.10
C SER A 13 23.72 11.45 18.48
N LEU A 14 24.78 11.25 17.70
CA LEU A 14 25.20 9.96 17.11
C LEU A 14 26.32 9.28 17.92
N ASP A 15 26.78 9.86 19.02
CA ASP A 15 27.79 9.23 19.85
C ASP A 15 27.27 7.87 20.39
N LEU A 16 27.91 6.80 19.91
CA LEU A 16 27.58 5.41 20.24
C LEU A 16 28.21 5.01 21.58
N SER A 17 27.77 5.67 22.67
CA SER A 17 28.06 5.18 24.00
C SER A 17 27.53 3.75 24.16
N LYS A 18 28.13 2.94 25.04
CA LYS A 18 27.67 1.58 25.29
C LYS A 18 26.18 1.52 25.64
N GLU A 19 25.70 2.46 26.44
CA GLU A 19 24.30 2.58 26.86
C GLU A 19 23.35 2.83 25.66
N ARG A 20 23.77 3.69 24.70
CA ARG A 20 22.99 3.90 23.47
C ARG A 20 22.96 2.70 22.57
N LEU A 21 24.09 2.00 22.45
CA LEU A 21 24.14 0.78 21.63
C LEU A 21 23.23 -0.30 22.20
N GLU A 22 23.21 -0.47 23.53
CA GLU A 22 22.29 -1.39 24.21
C GLU A 22 20.82 -0.99 23.96
N LEU A 23 20.49 0.29 24.08
CA LEU A 23 19.15 0.83 23.80
C LEU A 23 18.70 0.54 22.35
N LEU A 24 19.57 0.78 21.37
CA LEU A 24 19.29 0.50 19.97
C LEU A 24 19.08 -1.00 19.73
N LEU A 25 19.92 -1.86 20.28
CA LEU A 25 19.75 -3.31 20.18
C LEU A 25 18.45 -3.78 20.83
N GLU A 26 18.07 -3.20 21.97
CA GLU A 26 16.77 -3.47 22.62
C GLU A 26 15.56 -2.95 21.81
N ALA A 27 15.73 -1.90 21.01
CA ALA A 27 14.68 -1.37 20.16
C ALA A 27 14.58 -2.14 18.83
N PHE A 28 15.73 -2.57 18.27
CA PHE A 28 15.83 -3.22 16.96
C PHE A 28 14.98 -4.49 16.86
N TYR A 29 15.15 -5.42 17.81
CA TYR A 29 14.46 -6.70 17.75
C TYR A 29 12.93 -6.58 17.79
N PRO A 30 12.29 -5.80 18.69
CA PRO A 30 10.85 -5.60 18.67
C PRO A 30 10.36 -4.92 17.37
N MET A 31 11.08 -3.94 16.84
CA MET A 31 10.73 -3.30 15.57
C MET A 31 10.83 -4.27 14.39
N LEU A 32 11.90 -5.06 14.33
CA LEU A 32 12.07 -6.07 13.28
C LEU A 32 10.97 -7.15 13.38
N LYS A 33 10.64 -7.60 14.59
CA LYS A 33 9.52 -8.52 14.81
C LYS A 33 8.19 -7.91 14.36
N ALA A 34 7.94 -6.64 14.67
CA ALA A 34 6.74 -5.93 14.22
C ALA A 34 6.68 -5.81 12.69
N ALA A 35 7.83 -5.60 12.02
CA ALA A 35 7.90 -5.57 10.56
C ALA A 35 7.41 -6.88 9.93
N PHE A 36 7.88 -8.03 10.43
CA PHE A 36 7.51 -9.34 9.91
C PHE A 36 6.11 -9.81 10.35
N CYS A 37 5.74 -9.57 11.62
CA CYS A 37 4.52 -10.15 12.21
C CYS A 37 3.29 -9.24 12.08
N ILE A 38 3.48 -7.93 11.83
CA ILE A 38 2.39 -6.96 11.80
C ILE A 38 2.40 -6.16 10.49
N SER A 39 3.47 -5.39 10.21
CA SER A 39 3.49 -4.49 9.04
C SER A 39 3.37 -5.28 7.72
N LEU A 40 4.17 -6.32 7.53
CA LEU A 40 4.16 -7.11 6.30
C LEU A 40 2.85 -7.89 6.11
N PRO A 41 2.30 -8.64 7.09
CA PRO A 41 0.99 -9.28 6.96
C PRO A 41 -0.15 -8.27 6.74
N LEU A 42 -0.14 -7.14 7.44
CA LEU A 42 -1.12 -6.07 7.24
C LEU A 42 -1.10 -5.54 5.80
N ALA A 43 0.09 -5.29 5.25
CA ALA A 43 0.25 -4.86 3.86
C ALA A 43 -0.21 -5.95 2.87
N ILE A 44 0.18 -7.22 3.08
CA ILE A 44 -0.19 -8.33 2.18
C ILE A 44 -1.70 -8.53 2.15
N ILE A 45 -2.34 -8.65 3.31
CA ILE A 45 -3.78 -8.90 3.41
C ILE A 45 -4.55 -7.73 2.78
N SER A 46 -4.19 -6.49 3.13
CA SER A 46 -4.84 -5.30 2.59
C SER A 46 -4.63 -5.17 1.08
N PHE A 47 -3.45 -5.51 0.58
CA PHE A 47 -3.17 -5.47 -0.85
C PHE A 47 -3.98 -6.49 -1.64
N ILE A 48 -4.07 -7.74 -1.15
CA ILE A 48 -4.87 -8.80 -1.79
C ILE A 48 -6.35 -8.40 -1.84
N LEU A 49 -6.91 -7.97 -0.70
CA LEU A 49 -8.31 -7.52 -0.65
C LEU A 49 -8.53 -6.29 -1.53
N GLY A 50 -7.60 -5.36 -1.52
CA GLY A 50 -7.61 -4.17 -2.38
C GLY A 50 -7.57 -4.53 -3.87
N LEU A 51 -6.78 -5.54 -4.27
CA LEU A 51 -6.76 -6.02 -5.65
C LEU A 51 -8.11 -6.62 -6.09
N PHE A 52 -8.81 -7.35 -5.22
CA PHE A 52 -10.17 -7.84 -5.53
C PHE A 52 -11.12 -6.66 -5.78
N ILE A 53 -11.08 -5.63 -4.93
CA ILE A 53 -11.86 -4.40 -5.14
C ILE A 53 -11.45 -3.72 -6.44
N ALA A 54 -10.16 -3.61 -6.72
CA ALA A 54 -9.61 -2.95 -7.90
C ALA A 54 -10.06 -3.63 -9.20
N VAL A 55 -10.00 -4.95 -9.25
CA VAL A 55 -10.47 -5.73 -10.42
C VAL A 55 -11.96 -5.49 -10.66
N PHE A 56 -12.77 -5.59 -9.61
CA PHE A 56 -14.21 -5.35 -9.71
C PHE A 56 -14.53 -3.93 -10.23
N VAL A 57 -13.89 -2.91 -9.65
CA VAL A 57 -14.05 -1.50 -10.06
C VAL A 57 -13.58 -1.28 -11.50
N ALA A 58 -12.41 -1.84 -11.85
CA ALA A 58 -11.85 -1.70 -13.20
C ALA A 58 -12.76 -2.33 -14.27
N LEU A 59 -13.30 -3.51 -14.01
CA LEU A 59 -14.24 -4.19 -14.92
C LEU A 59 -15.50 -3.37 -15.14
N ILE A 60 -16.08 -2.77 -14.09
CA ILE A 60 -17.24 -1.87 -14.24
C ILE A 60 -16.89 -0.66 -15.10
N LYS A 61 -15.70 -0.09 -14.93
CA LYS A 61 -15.26 1.11 -15.67
C LYS A 61 -14.92 0.84 -17.14
N ILE A 62 -14.51 -0.37 -17.47
CA ILE A 62 -14.14 -0.75 -18.87
C ILE A 62 -15.38 -1.17 -19.66
N ALA A 63 -16.36 -1.78 -19.01
CA ALA A 63 -17.55 -2.27 -19.69
C ALA A 63 -18.40 -1.10 -20.26
N PRO A 64 -18.92 -1.22 -21.50
CA PRO A 64 -19.74 -0.18 -22.09
C PRO A 64 -21.08 -0.01 -21.34
N PRO A 65 -21.49 1.24 -21.01
CA PRO A 65 -22.69 1.49 -20.18
C PRO A 65 -23.98 1.35 -20.99
N LYS A 66 -24.41 0.12 -21.27
CA LYS A 66 -25.61 -0.17 -22.08
C LYS A 66 -26.93 -0.03 -21.33
N HIS A 67 -26.94 -0.32 -20.02
CA HIS A 67 -28.17 -0.38 -19.21
C HIS A 67 -28.14 0.64 -18.06
N PHE A 68 -29.33 1.06 -17.58
CA PHE A 68 -29.44 2.00 -16.47
C PHE A 68 -28.71 1.53 -15.21
N VAL A 69 -28.80 0.24 -14.87
CA VAL A 69 -28.12 -0.35 -13.71
C VAL A 69 -26.60 -0.18 -13.84
N HIS A 70 -26.03 -0.40 -15.03
CA HIS A 70 -24.60 -0.20 -15.25
C HIS A 70 -24.20 1.27 -15.10
N LYS A 71 -25.02 2.22 -15.55
CA LYS A 71 -24.75 3.66 -15.37
C LYS A 71 -24.76 4.04 -13.88
N ALA A 72 -25.69 3.48 -13.09
CA ALA A 72 -25.74 3.70 -11.65
C ALA A 72 -24.52 3.12 -10.93
N LEU A 73 -24.11 1.89 -11.27
CA LEU A 73 -22.90 1.27 -10.74
C LEU A 73 -21.65 2.09 -11.12
N LEU A 74 -21.56 2.55 -12.35
CA LEU A 74 -20.45 3.38 -12.82
C LEU A 74 -20.38 4.72 -12.06
N ALA A 75 -21.51 5.34 -11.78
CA ALA A 75 -21.55 6.55 -10.94
C ALA A 75 -21.07 6.26 -9.51
N GLY A 76 -21.51 5.15 -8.91
CA GLY A 76 -21.08 4.72 -7.57
C GLY A 76 -19.58 4.44 -7.48
N VAL A 77 -19.02 3.68 -8.42
CA VAL A 77 -17.57 3.37 -8.40
C VAL A 77 -16.73 4.62 -8.71
N ASN A 78 -17.22 5.54 -9.56
CA ASN A 78 -16.52 6.81 -9.80
C ASN A 78 -16.53 7.69 -8.55
N PHE A 79 -17.64 7.76 -7.83
CA PHE A 79 -17.75 8.46 -6.55
C PHE A 79 -16.77 7.86 -5.53
N TYR A 80 -16.78 6.54 -5.37
CA TYR A 80 -15.83 5.83 -4.48
C TYR A 80 -14.37 6.16 -4.82
N VAL A 81 -13.98 6.00 -6.08
CA VAL A 81 -12.59 6.28 -6.51
C VAL A 81 -12.21 7.74 -6.30
N SER A 82 -13.14 8.67 -6.61
CA SER A 82 -12.92 10.10 -6.39
C SER A 82 -12.76 10.43 -4.91
N LEU A 83 -13.62 9.89 -4.05
CA LEU A 83 -13.58 10.10 -2.59
C LEU A 83 -12.27 9.58 -1.99
N ILE A 84 -11.92 8.34 -2.28
CA ILE A 84 -10.74 7.69 -1.69
C ILE A 84 -9.44 8.32 -2.19
N ARG A 85 -9.34 8.63 -3.49
CA ARG A 85 -8.14 9.29 -4.05
C ARG A 85 -8.06 10.78 -3.75
N GLY A 86 -9.18 11.40 -3.38
CA GLY A 86 -9.25 12.81 -3.00
C GLY A 86 -9.05 13.09 -1.51
N THR A 87 -8.91 12.04 -0.69
CA THR A 87 -8.72 12.17 0.77
C THR A 87 -7.44 11.50 1.23
N PRO A 88 -6.74 12.04 2.27
CA PRO A 88 -5.53 11.41 2.80
C PRO A 88 -5.82 10.04 3.43
N LEU A 89 -4.96 9.05 3.19
CA LEU A 89 -5.09 7.72 3.79
C LEU A 89 -5.13 7.75 5.32
N LEU A 90 -4.35 8.64 5.95
CA LEU A 90 -4.38 8.85 7.39
C LEU A 90 -5.79 9.19 7.88
N VAL A 91 -6.48 10.09 7.19
CA VAL A 91 -7.86 10.48 7.53
C VAL A 91 -8.81 9.29 7.34
N GLN A 92 -8.63 8.49 6.30
CA GLN A 92 -9.46 7.29 6.04
C GLN A 92 -9.34 6.29 7.19
N ILE A 93 -8.13 6.00 7.67
CA ILE A 93 -7.89 5.10 8.82
C ILE A 93 -8.57 5.64 10.09
N VAL A 94 -8.41 6.94 10.37
CA VAL A 94 -9.01 7.60 11.53
C VAL A 94 -10.54 7.56 11.47
N VAL A 95 -11.13 7.81 10.30
CA VAL A 95 -12.60 7.74 10.10
C VAL A 95 -13.10 6.32 10.31
N VAL A 96 -12.41 5.31 9.78
CA VAL A 96 -12.83 3.90 9.95
C VAL A 96 -12.75 3.50 11.42
N PHE A 97 -11.67 3.83 12.11
CA PHE A 97 -11.47 3.36 13.49
C PHE A 97 -12.22 4.18 14.53
N TYR A 98 -12.20 5.51 14.47
CA TYR A 98 -12.82 6.39 15.46
C TYR A 98 -14.20 6.91 15.03
N GLY A 99 -14.50 6.94 13.72
CA GLY A 99 -15.76 7.46 13.20
C GLY A 99 -16.89 6.43 13.19
N LEU A 100 -16.63 5.18 12.81
CA LEU A 100 -17.64 4.13 12.75
C LEU A 100 -18.30 3.79 14.10
N PRO A 101 -17.63 3.87 15.25
CA PRO A 101 -18.27 3.73 16.55
C PRO A 101 -19.45 4.67 16.79
N ALA A 102 -19.43 5.89 16.22
CA ALA A 102 -20.58 6.80 16.28
C ALA A 102 -21.82 6.27 15.57
N LEU A 103 -21.65 5.30 14.66
CA LEU A 103 -22.74 4.57 13.97
C LEU A 103 -23.01 3.21 14.58
N GLY A 104 -22.46 2.92 15.77
CA GLY A 104 -22.62 1.64 16.48
C GLY A 104 -21.73 0.49 15.96
N VAL A 105 -20.79 0.76 15.05
CA VAL A 105 -19.89 -0.26 14.50
C VAL A 105 -18.53 -0.15 15.18
N TYR A 106 -18.27 -1.06 16.11
CA TYR A 106 -16.99 -1.16 16.84
C TYR A 106 -16.13 -2.24 16.21
N MET A 107 -14.83 -1.96 16.05
CA MET A 107 -13.88 -2.94 15.55
C MET A 107 -12.49 -2.73 16.17
N ASP A 108 -11.71 -3.81 16.20
CA ASP A 108 -10.33 -3.76 16.65
C ASP A 108 -9.45 -2.98 15.65
N PRO A 109 -8.29 -2.46 16.10
CA PRO A 109 -7.39 -1.68 15.26
C PRO A 109 -6.96 -2.39 13.96
N ILE A 110 -6.59 -3.67 14.03
CA ILE A 110 -6.10 -4.43 12.86
C ILE A 110 -7.17 -4.57 11.77
N PRO A 111 -8.40 -5.03 12.03
CA PRO A 111 -9.49 -5.03 11.05
C PRO A 111 -9.77 -3.63 10.47
N ALA A 112 -9.77 -2.59 11.29
CA ALA A 112 -9.98 -1.22 10.83
C ALA A 112 -8.87 -0.77 9.85
N GLY A 113 -7.62 -1.07 10.16
CA GLY A 113 -6.47 -0.83 9.28
C GLY A 113 -6.61 -1.61 7.95
N ILE A 114 -6.92 -2.92 8.01
CA ILE A 114 -7.12 -3.75 6.81
C ILE A 114 -8.19 -3.15 5.91
N ILE A 115 -9.33 -2.75 6.46
CA ILE A 115 -10.43 -2.14 5.70
C ILE A 115 -9.95 -0.85 5.03
N ALA A 116 -9.38 0.09 5.79
CA ALA A 116 -8.96 1.38 5.25
C ALA A 116 -7.90 1.21 4.14
N PHE A 117 -6.88 0.40 4.36
CA PHE A 117 -5.84 0.12 3.38
C PHE A 117 -6.40 -0.60 2.15
N SER A 118 -7.30 -1.57 2.32
CA SER A 118 -7.89 -2.30 1.19
C SER A 118 -8.72 -1.40 0.30
N PHE A 119 -9.53 -0.51 0.87
CA PHE A 119 -10.29 0.47 0.10
C PHE A 119 -9.38 1.47 -0.60
N ASN A 120 -8.29 1.90 0.05
CA ASN A 120 -7.32 2.79 -0.57
C ASN A 120 -6.64 2.12 -1.76
N VAL A 121 -6.04 0.95 -1.57
CA VAL A 121 -5.42 0.16 -2.65
C VAL A 121 -6.42 -0.11 -3.77
N GLY A 122 -7.66 -0.49 -3.43
CA GLY A 122 -8.73 -0.75 -4.40
C GLY A 122 -8.98 0.41 -5.34
N ALA A 123 -9.02 1.63 -4.82
CA ALA A 123 -9.23 2.83 -5.61
C ALA A 123 -8.04 3.16 -6.53
N TYR A 124 -6.80 3.10 -6.00
CA TYR A 124 -5.60 3.40 -6.80
C TYR A 124 -5.31 2.30 -7.82
N ALA A 125 -5.31 1.03 -7.41
CA ALA A 125 -5.03 -0.09 -8.30
C ALA A 125 -6.11 -0.26 -9.38
N SER A 126 -7.38 0.12 -9.14
CA SER A 126 -8.42 0.07 -10.16
C SER A 126 -8.12 0.98 -11.35
N GLU A 127 -7.57 2.16 -11.13
CA GLU A 127 -7.16 3.07 -12.20
C GLU A 127 -5.92 2.55 -12.95
N THR A 128 -4.97 1.95 -12.22
CA THR A 128 -3.82 1.28 -12.82
C THR A 128 -4.28 0.15 -13.75
N LEU A 129 -5.15 -0.74 -13.27
CA LEU A 129 -5.70 -1.83 -14.07
C LEU A 129 -6.49 -1.29 -15.28
N ARG A 130 -7.36 -0.30 -15.08
CA ARG A 130 -8.10 0.32 -16.18
C ARG A 130 -7.17 0.89 -17.25
N ALA A 131 -6.14 1.62 -16.87
CA ALA A 131 -5.16 2.18 -17.79
C ALA A 131 -4.40 1.07 -18.54
N SER A 132 -4.01 0.00 -17.86
CA SER A 132 -3.33 -1.14 -18.47
C SER A 132 -4.20 -1.88 -19.47
N PHE A 133 -5.49 -2.09 -19.20
CA PHE A 133 -6.41 -2.67 -20.18
C PHE A 133 -6.59 -1.78 -21.40
N LEU A 134 -6.67 -0.46 -21.22
CA LEU A 134 -6.81 0.48 -22.32
C LEU A 134 -5.52 0.66 -23.13
N SER A 135 -4.38 0.30 -22.61
CA SER A 135 -3.08 0.38 -23.32
C SER A 135 -2.88 -0.77 -24.30
N VAL A 136 -3.65 -1.86 -24.20
CA VAL A 136 -3.57 -2.97 -25.17
C VAL A 136 -4.11 -2.49 -26.52
N PRO A 137 -3.33 -2.60 -27.62
CA PRO A 137 -3.74 -2.15 -28.94
C PRO A 137 -5.06 -2.78 -29.42
N LYS A 138 -5.90 -1.99 -30.09
CA LYS A 138 -7.18 -2.49 -30.65
C LYS A 138 -6.99 -3.65 -31.62
N ASP A 139 -5.89 -3.66 -32.36
CA ASP A 139 -5.55 -4.73 -33.32
C ASP A 139 -5.50 -6.12 -32.65
N GLN A 140 -5.17 -6.19 -31.35
CA GLN A 140 -5.20 -7.44 -30.59
C GLN A 140 -6.63 -7.97 -30.41
N TRP A 141 -7.60 -7.05 -30.23
CA TRP A 141 -9.01 -7.38 -30.18
C TRP A 141 -9.51 -7.84 -31.56
N ASP A 142 -9.24 -7.05 -32.59
CA ASP A 142 -9.72 -7.30 -33.94
C ASP A 142 -9.15 -8.60 -34.52
N SER A 143 -7.85 -8.85 -34.31
CA SER A 143 -7.20 -10.08 -34.74
C SER A 143 -7.77 -11.33 -34.04
N SER A 144 -8.01 -11.25 -32.73
CA SER A 144 -8.56 -12.34 -31.94
C SER A 144 -10.00 -12.67 -32.37
N LEU A 145 -10.82 -11.66 -32.60
CA LEU A 145 -12.19 -11.83 -33.10
C LEU A 145 -12.19 -12.42 -34.50
N SER A 146 -11.25 -12.01 -35.37
CA SER A 146 -11.08 -12.57 -36.72
C SER A 146 -10.67 -14.05 -36.73
N LEU A 147 -10.01 -14.51 -35.67
CA LEU A 147 -9.70 -15.93 -35.45
C LEU A 147 -10.89 -16.74 -34.91
N GLY A 148 -12.06 -16.10 -34.71
CA GLY A 148 -13.29 -16.76 -34.27
C GLY A 148 -13.46 -16.80 -32.75
N LEU A 149 -12.60 -16.15 -31.97
CA LEU A 149 -12.79 -16.04 -30.52
C LEU A 149 -13.97 -15.10 -30.22
N ASN A 150 -14.80 -15.45 -29.25
CA ASN A 150 -15.81 -14.52 -28.76
C ASN A 150 -15.17 -13.46 -27.84
N TYR A 151 -15.91 -12.39 -27.50
CA TYR A 151 -15.42 -11.27 -26.69
C TYR A 151 -14.81 -11.72 -25.35
N LEU A 152 -15.45 -12.66 -24.66
CA LEU A 152 -14.98 -13.15 -23.35
C LEU A 152 -13.70 -14.00 -23.49
N GLN A 153 -13.61 -14.82 -24.52
CA GLN A 153 -12.41 -15.60 -24.83
C GLN A 153 -11.24 -14.69 -25.20
N THR A 154 -11.47 -13.68 -26.05
CA THR A 154 -10.49 -12.65 -26.40
C THR A 154 -9.99 -11.94 -25.14
N PHE A 155 -10.91 -11.51 -24.28
CA PHE A 155 -10.55 -10.83 -23.02
C PHE A 155 -9.64 -11.70 -22.16
N TRP A 156 -10.04 -12.93 -21.83
CA TRP A 156 -9.30 -13.77 -20.88
C TRP A 156 -8.01 -14.38 -21.44
N HIS A 157 -7.97 -14.74 -22.73
CA HIS A 157 -6.82 -15.45 -23.30
C HIS A 157 -5.78 -14.50 -23.94
N VAL A 158 -6.19 -13.30 -24.37
CA VAL A 158 -5.30 -12.41 -25.10
C VAL A 158 -5.07 -11.10 -24.33
N ILE A 159 -6.14 -10.38 -24.00
CA ILE A 159 -6.04 -9.01 -23.47
C ILE A 159 -5.59 -9.01 -22.01
N PHE A 160 -6.16 -9.90 -21.19
CA PHE A 160 -5.88 -9.95 -19.75
C PHE A 160 -4.40 -10.12 -19.46
N PHE A 161 -3.72 -11.06 -20.11
CA PHE A 161 -2.30 -11.31 -19.86
C PHE A 161 -1.40 -10.16 -20.34
N GLN A 162 -1.74 -9.52 -21.46
CA GLN A 162 -1.01 -8.34 -21.93
C GLN A 162 -1.20 -7.16 -20.97
N ALA A 163 -2.44 -6.88 -20.56
CA ALA A 163 -2.73 -5.85 -19.59
C ALA A 163 -2.05 -6.12 -18.23
N LEU A 164 -2.00 -7.38 -17.79
CA LEU A 164 -1.34 -7.76 -16.53
C LEU A 164 0.17 -7.47 -16.57
N LYS A 165 0.85 -7.77 -17.68
CA LYS A 165 2.27 -7.41 -17.85
C LYS A 165 2.49 -5.91 -17.70
N VAL A 166 1.64 -5.08 -18.32
CA VAL A 166 1.71 -3.61 -18.22
C VAL A 166 1.38 -3.12 -16.80
N ALA A 167 0.43 -3.77 -16.10
CA ALA A 167 0.03 -3.38 -14.75
C ALA A 167 1.06 -3.74 -13.67
N THR A 168 1.80 -4.84 -13.85
CA THR A 168 2.65 -5.44 -12.81
C THR A 168 3.65 -4.46 -12.18
N PRO A 169 4.43 -3.64 -12.91
CA PRO A 169 5.36 -2.70 -12.30
C PRO A 169 4.65 -1.70 -11.38
N SER A 170 3.53 -1.13 -11.85
CA SER A 170 2.77 -0.14 -11.10
C SER A 170 2.09 -0.75 -9.87
N LEU A 171 1.54 -1.98 -9.97
CA LEU A 171 0.94 -2.69 -8.83
C LEU A 171 2.00 -3.06 -7.80
N SER A 172 3.18 -3.49 -8.23
CA SER A 172 4.30 -3.79 -7.32
C SER A 172 4.76 -2.54 -6.57
N ASN A 173 4.87 -1.41 -7.25
CA ASN A 173 5.17 -0.12 -6.61
C ASN A 173 4.07 0.29 -5.61
N THR A 174 2.80 0.02 -5.93
CA THR A 174 1.68 0.23 -5.00
C THR A 174 1.83 -0.61 -3.74
N PHE A 175 2.25 -1.88 -3.86
CA PHE A 175 2.51 -2.74 -2.71
C PHE A 175 3.66 -2.23 -1.83
N ILE A 176 4.79 -1.82 -2.43
CA ILE A 176 5.94 -1.27 -1.70
C ILE A 176 5.54 0.03 -0.98
N SER A 177 4.74 0.88 -1.62
CA SER A 177 4.22 2.09 -0.99
C SER A 177 3.29 1.76 0.17
N LEU A 178 2.38 0.79 0.00
CA LEU A 178 1.48 0.32 1.06
C LEU A 178 2.26 -0.20 2.27
N PHE A 179 3.34 -0.96 2.07
CA PHE A 179 4.18 -1.42 3.18
C PHE A 179 4.74 -0.25 4.01
N LYS A 180 5.19 0.82 3.37
CA LYS A 180 5.63 2.05 4.08
C LYS A 180 4.46 2.76 4.76
N GLU A 181 3.31 2.80 4.12
CA GLU A 181 2.09 3.43 4.63
C GLU A 181 1.48 2.69 5.81
N THR A 182 1.88 1.42 6.09
CA THR A 182 1.47 0.75 7.34
C THR A 182 1.88 1.54 8.58
N SER A 183 2.92 2.40 8.50
CA SER A 183 3.31 3.32 9.58
C SER A 183 2.18 4.25 10.02
N LEU A 184 1.25 4.60 9.14
CA LEU A 184 0.07 5.41 9.46
C LEU A 184 -0.88 4.70 10.43
N ALA A 185 -0.84 3.36 10.49
CA ALA A 185 -1.65 2.58 11.41
C ALA A 185 -1.25 2.74 12.89
N SER A 186 -0.08 3.34 13.15
CA SER A 186 0.35 3.73 14.50
C SER A 186 -0.65 4.67 15.19
N VAL A 187 -1.37 5.51 14.42
CA VAL A 187 -2.36 6.47 14.93
C VAL A 187 -3.58 5.76 15.55
N VAL A 188 -3.93 4.59 15.04
CA VAL A 188 -5.01 3.74 15.58
C VAL A 188 -4.46 2.61 16.46
N THR A 189 -3.30 2.84 17.06
CA THR A 189 -2.65 1.98 18.07
C THR A 189 -2.19 0.60 17.59
N ILE A 190 -2.11 0.35 16.28
CA ILE A 190 -1.50 -0.88 15.76
C ILE A 190 0.01 -0.85 16.08
N ALA A 191 0.49 -1.90 16.75
CA ALA A 191 1.88 -2.00 17.21
C ALA A 191 2.82 -2.47 16.09
N GLU A 192 2.81 -1.74 14.96
CA GLU A 192 3.72 -1.91 13.83
C GLU A 192 5.08 -1.24 14.10
N VAL A 193 6.01 -1.26 13.11
CA VAL A 193 7.39 -0.77 13.29
C VAL A 193 7.45 0.63 13.88
N PHE A 194 6.71 1.59 13.28
CA PHE A 194 6.78 2.99 13.69
C PHE A 194 6.17 3.22 15.09
N ARG A 195 5.10 2.47 15.43
CA ARG A 195 4.51 2.52 16.78
C ARG A 195 5.48 2.03 17.85
N ILE A 196 6.22 0.94 17.58
CA ILE A 196 7.25 0.45 18.49
C ILE A 196 8.38 1.47 18.63
N ALA A 197 8.81 2.08 17.52
CA ALA A 197 9.81 3.15 17.55
C ALA A 197 9.34 4.34 18.41
N GLN A 198 8.09 4.79 18.25
CA GLN A 198 7.51 5.86 19.09
C GLN A 198 7.53 5.50 20.59
N GLN A 199 7.15 4.27 20.94
CA GLN A 199 7.14 3.82 22.33
C GLN A 199 8.55 3.82 22.93
N LYS A 200 9.54 3.29 22.19
CA LYS A 200 10.94 3.27 22.63
C LYS A 200 11.54 4.67 22.71
N ALA A 201 11.32 5.52 21.71
CA ALA A 201 11.79 6.90 21.69
C ALA A 201 11.22 7.73 22.87
N ASN A 202 9.92 7.56 23.16
CA ASN A 202 9.28 8.25 24.29
C ASN A 202 9.78 7.75 25.66
N ALA A 203 10.14 6.46 25.77
CA ALA A 203 10.65 5.90 27.03
C ALA A 203 12.09 6.32 27.33
N SER A 204 12.92 6.48 26.30
CA SER A 204 14.35 6.82 26.44
C SER A 204 14.65 8.30 26.24
N TYR A 205 13.72 9.06 25.65
CA TYR A 205 13.93 10.43 25.17
C TYR A 205 15.03 10.57 24.09
N ASP A 206 15.45 9.46 23.48
CA ASP A 206 16.47 9.41 22.41
C ASP A 206 15.81 9.22 21.03
N PHE A 207 15.19 10.28 20.54
CA PHE A 207 14.30 10.23 19.37
C PHE A 207 15.04 9.97 18.06
N LEU A 208 16.14 10.70 17.82
CA LEU A 208 16.82 10.64 16.50
C LEU A 208 17.38 9.27 16.17
N PRO A 209 18.18 8.60 17.03
CA PRO A 209 18.73 7.29 16.72
C PRO A 209 17.64 6.23 16.50
N ILE A 210 16.60 6.21 17.35
CA ILE A 210 15.51 5.22 17.24
C ILE A 210 14.69 5.41 15.96
N TYR A 211 14.40 6.65 15.56
CA TYR A 211 13.71 6.88 14.29
C TYR A 211 14.57 6.61 13.07
N LEU A 212 15.89 6.84 13.14
CA LEU A 212 16.82 6.43 12.09
C LEU A 212 16.87 4.90 11.97
N GLU A 213 16.84 4.19 13.07
CA GLU A 213 16.78 2.72 13.09
C GLU A 213 15.47 2.20 12.47
N ALA A 214 14.32 2.79 12.82
CA ALA A 214 13.05 2.47 12.18
C ALA A 214 13.09 2.75 10.66
N ALA A 215 13.65 3.88 10.24
CA ALA A 215 13.82 4.22 8.83
C ALA A 215 14.73 3.20 8.11
N LEU A 216 15.79 2.75 8.76
CA LEU A 216 16.67 1.71 8.25
C LEU A 216 15.93 0.38 8.03
N ILE A 217 15.09 -0.04 8.99
CA ILE A 217 14.27 -1.25 8.87
C ILE A 217 13.33 -1.13 7.67
N TYR A 218 12.57 -0.02 7.53
CA TYR A 218 11.71 0.20 6.37
C TYR A 218 12.48 0.16 5.06
N TRP A 219 13.65 0.82 5.01
CA TRP A 219 14.49 0.85 3.82
C TRP A 219 14.98 -0.54 3.42
N LEU A 220 15.48 -1.34 4.36
CA LEU A 220 15.93 -2.72 4.11
C LEU A 220 14.79 -3.60 3.59
N PHE A 221 13.60 -3.50 4.17
CA PHE A 221 12.43 -4.22 3.66
C PHE A 221 12.06 -3.78 2.24
N CYS A 222 12.08 -2.47 1.97
CA CYS A 222 11.81 -1.96 0.62
C CYS A 222 12.83 -2.48 -0.40
N LEU A 223 14.12 -2.55 -0.07
CA LEU A 223 15.14 -3.12 -0.96
C LEU A 223 14.84 -4.59 -1.30
N VAL A 224 14.43 -5.39 -0.30
CA VAL A 224 14.02 -6.79 -0.53
C VAL A 224 12.80 -6.86 -1.43
N LEU A 225 11.77 -6.04 -1.16
CA LEU A 225 10.55 -6.00 -1.95
C LEU A 225 10.81 -5.54 -3.40
N GLU A 226 11.68 -4.56 -3.61
CA GLU A 226 12.12 -4.13 -4.95
C GLU A 226 12.88 -5.22 -5.69
N ALA A 227 13.72 -6.00 -5.00
CA ALA A 227 14.40 -7.13 -5.60
C ALA A 227 13.41 -8.23 -6.04
N VAL A 228 12.39 -8.50 -5.22
CA VAL A 228 11.28 -9.41 -5.58
C VAL A 228 10.50 -8.87 -6.78
N GLN A 229 10.14 -7.59 -6.77
CA GLN A 229 9.47 -6.92 -7.89
C GLN A 229 10.23 -7.12 -9.21
N LYS A 230 11.53 -6.79 -9.25
CA LYS A 230 12.36 -6.96 -10.45
C LYS A 230 12.39 -8.39 -10.96
N ARG A 231 12.32 -9.37 -10.04
CA ARG A 231 12.29 -10.79 -10.41
C ARG A 231 10.93 -11.18 -11.00
N VAL A 232 9.84 -10.70 -10.45
CA VAL A 232 8.48 -10.93 -10.98
C VAL A 232 8.33 -10.30 -12.37
N GLU A 233 8.78 -9.06 -12.55
CA GLU A 233 8.77 -8.39 -13.85
C GLU A 233 9.55 -9.15 -14.91
N LYS A 234 10.73 -9.69 -14.55
CA LYS A 234 11.55 -10.50 -15.48
C LYS A 234 10.90 -11.82 -15.86
N ILE A 235 10.07 -12.41 -15.01
CA ILE A 235 9.36 -13.68 -15.32
C ILE A 235 8.19 -13.42 -16.27
N LEU A 236 7.55 -12.25 -16.17
CA LEU A 236 6.38 -11.89 -16.97
C LEU A 236 6.72 -11.31 -18.35
N ASN A 237 7.92 -10.78 -18.52
CA ASN A 237 8.41 -10.24 -19.80
C ASN A 237 9.11 -11.31 -20.63
#